data_943579859d1a65c35337e9b32ae98113
#
_entry.id   943579859d1a65c35337e9b32ae98113
#
_cell.length_a   1.000
_cell.length_b   1.000
_cell.length_c   1.000
_cell.angle_alpha   90.00
_cell.angle_beta   90.00
_cell.angle_gamma   90.00
#
_symmetry.space_group_name_H-M   'P 1'
#
loop_
_entity.id
_entity.type
_entity.pdbx_description
1 polymer ?
#
loop_
_entity_poly.entity_id
_entity_poly.type
_entity_poly.pdbx_seq_one_letter_code
_entity_poly.pdbx_strand_id
1 'polypeptide(L)'
;MAARQLSLSSSIAKLHGDERIEAPPLNQTELIAMRRTRLFGATGTVLMGIGALGAGARPVVQDPTFGVRLLNLPSRIATVSLTMTTTGAVMMALAWLMLGRFTLGPRRMSRSQLDRTLLLWMVPLLIAPPMYSKDVYSYLAQSQIARNGLNPYQVGPAPGLGLDHVFTLSVPSLWRETPAPYGPLFLWIGRGISALTGENIVAAVLCHRVVVLIGVGLIIWATPRLAQRCGVAEVSALWLGAANPLLLMHLVAGIHNEALMLGADADRYRDRAQRH
;
A
#
# COMPACT_ATOMS: atom_id res chain seq x y z
N MET A 1 42.69 -8.87 26.13
CA MET A 1 41.61 -8.18 25.39
C MET A 1 40.97 -9.02 24.30
N ALA A 2 41.64 -9.96 23.66
CA ALA A 2 41.10 -10.81 22.57
C ALA A 2 39.98 -11.80 23.00
N ALA A 3 40.02 -12.34 24.23
CA ALA A 3 39.02 -13.33 24.70
C ALA A 3 37.61 -12.73 24.91
N ARG A 4 37.51 -11.41 25.17
CA ARG A 4 36.21 -10.74 25.38
C ARG A 4 35.49 -10.40 24.06
N GLN A 5 36.25 -10.20 22.97
CA GLN A 5 35.67 -9.99 21.63
C GLN A 5 35.11 -11.29 21.03
N LEU A 6 35.76 -12.43 21.28
CA LEU A 6 35.27 -13.73 20.83
C LEU A 6 33.94 -14.15 21.51
N SER A 7 33.73 -13.75 22.79
CA SER A 7 32.48 -14.04 23.50
C SER A 7 31.30 -13.20 23.00
N LEU A 8 31.54 -11.95 22.60
CA LEU A 8 30.52 -11.05 22.04
C LEU A 8 30.09 -11.49 20.63
N SER A 9 31.05 -11.91 19.79
CA SER A 9 30.72 -12.42 18.44
C SER A 9 29.97 -13.74 18.49
N SER A 10 30.27 -14.63 19.44
CA SER A 10 29.54 -15.88 19.65
C SER A 10 28.12 -15.65 20.22
N SER A 11 27.93 -14.62 21.02
CA SER A 11 26.60 -14.24 21.56
C SER A 11 25.72 -13.61 20.49
N ILE A 12 26.28 -12.77 19.63
CA ILE A 12 25.56 -12.19 18.47
C ILE A 12 25.21 -13.26 17.45
N ALA A 13 26.14 -14.19 17.18
CA ALA A 13 25.88 -15.34 16.30
C ALA A 13 24.80 -16.29 16.86
N LYS A 14 24.71 -16.44 18.18
CA LYS A 14 23.63 -17.22 18.83
C LYS A 14 22.27 -16.52 18.75
N LEU A 15 22.22 -15.21 18.93
CA LEU A 15 21.00 -14.41 18.77
C LEU A 15 20.43 -14.52 17.34
N HIS A 16 21.28 -14.57 16.33
CA HIS A 16 20.87 -14.73 14.94
C HIS A 16 20.64 -16.22 14.54
N GLY A 17 21.26 -17.15 15.25
CA GLY A 17 21.12 -18.61 15.00
C GLY A 17 19.78 -19.18 15.46
N ASP A 18 19.24 -18.68 16.56
CA ASP A 18 17.97 -19.16 17.12
C ASP A 18 16.74 -18.73 16.28
N GLU A 19 16.83 -17.66 15.50
CA GLU A 19 15.76 -17.25 14.58
C GLU A 19 15.64 -18.13 13.33
N ARG A 20 16.69 -18.90 12.99
CA ARG A 20 16.68 -19.85 11.86
C ARG A 20 16.02 -21.18 12.17
N ILE A 21 15.75 -21.47 13.44
CA ILE A 21 15.04 -22.69 13.81
C ILE A 21 13.59 -22.53 13.33
N GLU A 22 13.13 -23.45 12.48
CA GLU A 22 11.73 -23.54 12.08
C GLU A 22 10.86 -23.64 13.32
N ALA A 23 10.18 -22.55 13.64
CA ALA A 23 9.28 -22.55 14.79
C ALA A 23 8.13 -23.54 14.53
N PRO A 24 7.71 -24.32 15.54
CA PRO A 24 6.60 -25.23 15.39
C PRO A 24 5.32 -24.47 14.97
N PRO A 25 4.40 -25.12 14.25
CA PRO A 25 3.16 -24.52 13.82
C PRO A 25 2.26 -24.15 15.01
N LEU A 26 1.35 -23.21 14.78
CA LEU A 26 0.35 -22.81 15.77
C LEU A 26 -0.51 -24.02 16.20
N ASN A 27 -0.78 -24.12 17.50
CA ASN A 27 -1.74 -25.07 18.03
C ASN A 27 -3.19 -24.67 17.73
N GLN A 28 -4.17 -25.51 18.06
CA GLN A 28 -5.59 -25.27 17.75
C GLN A 28 -6.13 -23.98 18.39
N THR A 29 -5.77 -23.69 19.62
CA THR A 29 -6.19 -22.48 20.34
C THR A 29 -5.60 -21.22 19.67
N GLU A 30 -4.31 -21.27 19.32
CA GLU A 30 -3.61 -20.20 18.63
C GLU A 30 -4.17 -19.98 17.21
N LEU A 31 -4.52 -21.05 16.49
CA LEU A 31 -5.17 -20.96 15.18
C LEU A 31 -6.53 -20.28 15.24
N ILE A 32 -7.35 -20.60 16.25
CA ILE A 32 -8.64 -19.93 16.47
C ILE A 32 -8.41 -18.44 16.78
N ALA A 33 -7.47 -18.13 17.67
CA ALA A 33 -7.15 -16.75 18.03
C ALA A 33 -6.62 -15.95 16.82
N MET A 34 -5.73 -16.53 16.02
CA MET A 34 -5.23 -15.93 14.78
C MET A 34 -6.35 -15.68 13.76
N ARG A 35 -7.27 -16.63 13.57
CA ARG A 35 -8.45 -16.44 12.70
C ARG A 35 -9.33 -15.29 13.17
N ARG A 36 -9.58 -15.17 14.48
CA ARG A 36 -10.33 -14.03 15.05
C ARG A 36 -9.61 -12.70 14.82
N THR A 37 -8.29 -12.65 15.03
CA THR A 37 -7.48 -11.46 14.75
C THR A 37 -7.56 -11.07 13.28
N ARG A 38 -7.46 -12.04 12.36
CA ARG A 38 -7.61 -11.82 10.91
C ARG A 38 -8.96 -11.20 10.57
N LEU A 39 -10.05 -11.77 11.11
CA LEU A 39 -11.39 -11.28 10.85
C LEU A 39 -11.60 -9.88 11.44
N PHE A 40 -11.08 -9.62 12.64
CA PHE A 40 -11.13 -8.29 13.26
C PHE A 40 -10.45 -7.23 12.37
N GLY A 41 -9.26 -7.52 11.83
CA GLY A 41 -8.59 -6.63 10.87
C GLY A 41 -9.36 -6.48 9.55
N ALA A 42 -9.95 -7.58 9.03
CA ALA A 42 -10.78 -7.54 7.84
C ALA A 42 -12.03 -6.67 8.03
N THR A 43 -12.69 -6.77 9.18
CA THR A 43 -13.80 -5.86 9.53
C THR A 43 -13.33 -4.41 9.52
N GLY A 44 -12.14 -4.14 10.06
CA GLY A 44 -11.53 -2.82 10.02
C GLY A 44 -11.36 -2.30 8.59
N THR A 45 -10.80 -3.10 7.68
CA THR A 45 -10.60 -2.69 6.29
C THR A 45 -11.91 -2.54 5.51
N VAL A 46 -12.95 -3.33 5.83
CA VAL A 46 -14.30 -3.16 5.27
C VAL A 46 -14.90 -1.83 5.75
N LEU A 47 -14.79 -1.51 7.04
CA LEU A 47 -15.24 -0.21 7.58
C LEU A 47 -14.52 0.96 6.91
N MET A 48 -13.19 0.85 6.69
CA MET A 48 -12.45 1.84 5.93
C MET A 48 -13.01 2.01 4.52
N GLY A 49 -13.25 0.90 3.82
CA GLY A 49 -13.78 0.91 2.46
C GLY A 49 -15.16 1.55 2.35
N ILE A 50 -16.06 1.25 3.29
CA ILE A 50 -17.39 1.88 3.35
C ILE A 50 -17.27 3.36 3.71
N GLY A 51 -16.47 3.70 4.71
CA GLY A 51 -16.21 5.08 5.10
C GLY A 51 -15.59 5.91 3.97
N ALA A 52 -14.74 5.32 3.14
CA ALA A 52 -14.13 5.97 2.00
C ALA A 52 -15.14 6.44 0.93
N LEU A 53 -16.34 5.85 0.88
CA LEU A 53 -17.41 6.34 0.00
C LEU A 53 -17.84 7.77 0.35
N GLY A 54 -17.62 8.24 1.58
CA GLY A 54 -17.93 9.60 1.99
C GLY A 54 -16.71 10.43 2.40
N ALA A 55 -15.67 9.80 2.95
CA ALA A 55 -14.45 10.46 3.42
C ALA A 55 -13.24 10.24 2.49
N GLY A 56 -13.36 9.43 1.45
CA GLY A 56 -12.30 9.19 0.49
C GLY A 56 -12.10 10.31 -0.52
N ALA A 57 -11.02 10.23 -1.27
CA ALA A 57 -10.68 11.15 -2.34
C ALA A 57 -11.46 10.79 -3.61
N ARG A 58 -12.73 11.22 -3.69
CA ARG A 58 -13.54 11.02 -4.91
C ARG A 58 -13.21 12.07 -5.97
N PRO A 59 -13.31 11.73 -7.26
CA PRO A 59 -13.13 12.71 -8.32
C PRO A 59 -14.25 13.75 -8.29
N VAL A 60 -13.94 14.98 -8.73
CA VAL A 60 -14.93 16.07 -8.81
C VAL A 60 -15.93 15.82 -9.95
N VAL A 61 -15.42 15.28 -11.04
CA VAL A 61 -16.22 14.86 -12.20
C VAL A 61 -16.05 13.36 -12.43
N GLN A 62 -17.02 12.72 -13.11
CA GLN A 62 -17.02 11.28 -13.38
C GLN A 62 -16.99 10.41 -12.08
N ASP A 63 -17.62 10.89 -11.00
CA ASP A 63 -17.73 10.09 -9.78
C ASP A 63 -18.60 8.85 -10.04
N PRO A 64 -18.06 7.62 -9.92
CA PRO A 64 -18.81 6.39 -10.21
C PRO A 64 -19.91 6.10 -9.20
N THR A 65 -19.92 6.79 -8.06
CA THR A 65 -20.97 6.63 -7.04
C THR A 65 -22.16 7.57 -7.28
N PHE A 66 -22.01 8.53 -8.20
CA PHE A 66 -23.08 9.49 -8.50
C PHE A 66 -24.32 8.79 -9.04
N GLY A 67 -25.49 9.13 -8.49
CA GLY A 67 -26.78 8.52 -8.87
C GLY A 67 -27.09 7.17 -8.20
N VAL A 68 -26.12 6.50 -7.59
CA VAL A 68 -26.35 5.24 -6.85
C VAL A 68 -26.61 5.55 -5.38
N ARG A 69 -27.90 5.54 -4.98
CA ARG A 69 -28.36 5.97 -3.63
C ARG A 69 -27.56 5.31 -2.50
N LEU A 70 -27.36 3.99 -2.57
CA LEU A 70 -26.67 3.23 -1.52
C LEU A 70 -25.21 3.61 -1.37
N LEU A 71 -24.48 3.77 -2.48
CA LEU A 71 -23.07 4.15 -2.48
C LEU A 71 -22.86 5.63 -2.11
N ASN A 72 -23.86 6.46 -2.37
CA ASN A 72 -23.78 7.89 -2.05
C ASN A 72 -24.32 8.23 -0.64
N LEU A 73 -24.91 7.25 0.08
CA LEU A 73 -25.42 7.46 1.43
C LEU A 73 -24.32 7.90 2.42
N PRO A 74 -23.11 7.28 2.47
CA PRO A 74 -22.06 7.67 3.39
C PRO A 74 -21.57 9.13 3.17
N SER A 75 -21.64 9.65 1.96
CA SER A 75 -21.23 11.03 1.66
C SER A 75 -22.16 12.10 2.23
N ARG A 76 -23.38 11.74 2.58
CA ARG A 76 -24.36 12.67 3.15
C ARG A 76 -24.04 13.09 4.59
N ILE A 77 -23.32 12.23 5.33
CA ILE A 77 -22.95 12.49 6.72
C ILE A 77 -21.44 12.28 6.84
N ALA A 78 -20.67 13.32 6.53
CA ALA A 78 -19.21 13.28 6.52
C ALA A 78 -18.61 12.78 7.84
N THR A 79 -19.19 13.17 8.98
CA THR A 79 -18.74 12.73 10.31
C THR A 79 -18.84 11.22 10.48
N VAL A 80 -19.93 10.58 10.02
CA VAL A 80 -20.09 9.12 10.09
C VAL A 80 -19.05 8.43 9.22
N SER A 81 -18.86 8.90 7.99
CA SER A 81 -17.86 8.35 7.07
C SER A 81 -16.44 8.45 7.62
N LEU A 82 -16.09 9.61 8.19
CA LEU A 82 -14.78 9.82 8.81
C LEU A 82 -14.59 8.92 10.03
N THR A 83 -15.61 8.82 10.90
CA THR A 83 -15.58 7.94 12.07
C THR A 83 -15.41 6.47 11.65
N MET A 84 -16.14 6.00 10.64
CA MET A 84 -15.99 4.64 10.12
C MET A 84 -14.57 4.38 9.59
N THR A 85 -14.02 5.31 8.79
CA THR A 85 -12.66 5.18 8.23
C THR A 85 -11.63 5.16 9.36
N THR A 86 -11.73 6.06 10.33
CA THR A 86 -10.79 6.14 11.47
C THR A 86 -10.89 4.91 12.37
N THR A 87 -12.11 4.49 12.72
CA THR A 87 -12.34 3.27 13.51
C THR A 87 -11.76 2.05 12.80
N GLY A 88 -12.02 1.92 11.51
CA GLY A 88 -11.47 0.84 10.69
C GLY A 88 -9.95 0.83 10.67
N ALA A 89 -9.31 1.99 10.54
CA ALA A 89 -7.85 2.13 10.58
C ALA A 89 -7.27 1.70 11.95
N VAL A 90 -7.89 2.11 13.04
CA VAL A 90 -7.51 1.69 14.40
C VAL A 90 -7.67 0.18 14.56
N MET A 91 -8.81 -0.39 14.13
CA MET A 91 -9.03 -1.85 14.18
C MET A 91 -7.96 -2.62 13.38
N MET A 92 -7.61 -2.16 12.19
CA MET A 92 -6.56 -2.77 11.37
C MET A 92 -5.19 -2.68 12.05
N ALA A 93 -4.84 -1.53 12.63
CA ALA A 93 -3.59 -1.35 13.36
C ALA A 93 -3.51 -2.26 14.59
N LEU A 94 -4.58 -2.35 15.37
CA LEU A 94 -4.66 -3.27 16.51
C LEU A 94 -4.58 -4.73 16.08
N ALA A 95 -5.26 -5.10 14.99
CA ALA A 95 -5.16 -6.45 14.42
C ALA A 95 -3.74 -6.79 14.00
N TRP A 96 -3.02 -5.85 13.39
CA TRP A 96 -1.62 -6.02 13.02
C TRP A 96 -0.72 -6.25 14.25
N LEU A 97 -0.88 -5.44 15.29
CA LEU A 97 -0.16 -5.64 16.56
C LEU A 97 -0.48 -7.00 17.17
N MET A 98 -1.76 -7.39 17.21
CA MET A 98 -2.18 -8.71 17.71
C MET A 98 -1.65 -9.85 16.85
N LEU A 99 -1.50 -9.65 15.54
CA LEU A 99 -0.96 -10.65 14.60
C LEU A 99 0.53 -10.91 14.88
N GLY A 100 1.26 -9.92 15.39
CA GLY A 100 2.68 -10.02 15.72
C GLY A 100 3.02 -11.18 16.64
N ARG A 101 2.15 -11.51 17.60
CA ARG A 101 2.36 -12.66 18.50
C ARG A 101 2.41 -14.02 17.77
N PHE A 102 1.77 -14.12 16.60
CA PHE A 102 1.77 -15.34 15.78
C PHE A 102 2.89 -15.35 14.73
N THR A 103 3.65 -14.27 14.60
CA THR A 103 4.78 -14.16 13.69
C THR A 103 6.12 -14.13 14.43
N LEU A 104 6.15 -13.57 15.65
CA LEU A 104 7.35 -13.40 16.48
C LEU A 104 7.43 -14.42 17.62
N GLY A 105 6.33 -15.10 17.92
CA GLY A 105 6.23 -16.03 19.04
C GLY A 105 7.00 -17.35 18.85
N PRO A 106 7.02 -18.21 19.90
CA PRO A 106 7.69 -19.52 19.86
C PRO A 106 7.00 -20.50 18.89
N ARG A 107 5.74 -20.29 18.60
CA ARG A 107 4.99 -20.96 17.52
C ARG A 107 4.60 -19.91 16.49
N ARG A 108 4.73 -20.25 15.20
CA ARG A 108 4.53 -19.29 14.14
C ARG A 108 3.45 -19.73 13.16
N MET A 109 2.75 -18.74 12.62
CA MET A 109 1.83 -18.97 11.51
C MET A 109 2.62 -19.29 10.24
N SER A 110 2.01 -20.07 9.33
CA SER A 110 2.62 -20.35 8.03
C SER A 110 2.56 -19.16 7.09
N ARG A 111 3.43 -19.17 6.07
CA ARG A 111 3.39 -18.16 4.99
C ARG A 111 2.00 -18.05 4.37
N SER A 112 1.37 -19.16 4.04
CA SER A 112 0.04 -19.16 3.43
C SER A 112 -1.06 -18.58 4.34
N GLN A 113 -0.92 -18.69 5.66
CA GLN A 113 -1.84 -18.06 6.61
C GLN A 113 -1.69 -16.54 6.62
N LEU A 114 -0.46 -16.03 6.49
CA LEU A 114 -0.19 -14.60 6.38
C LEU A 114 -0.66 -14.05 5.04
N ASP A 115 -0.36 -14.74 3.93
CA ASP A 115 -0.80 -14.33 2.58
C ASP A 115 -2.33 -14.22 2.49
N ARG A 116 -3.06 -15.19 3.07
CA ARG A 116 -4.52 -15.10 3.18
C ARG A 116 -4.98 -13.92 4.04
N THR A 117 -4.23 -13.57 5.07
CA THR A 117 -4.55 -12.39 5.90
C THR A 117 -4.35 -11.11 5.13
N LEU A 118 -3.21 -10.97 4.44
CA LEU A 118 -2.90 -9.85 3.56
C LEU A 118 -3.97 -9.66 2.48
N LEU A 119 -4.29 -10.74 1.76
CA LEU A 119 -5.30 -10.68 0.71
C LEU A 119 -6.65 -10.22 1.26
N LEU A 120 -7.09 -10.78 2.40
CA LEU A 120 -8.37 -10.44 3.01
C LEU A 120 -8.41 -8.97 3.46
N TRP A 121 -7.29 -8.42 3.95
CA TRP A 121 -7.20 -7.02 4.35
C TRP A 121 -7.07 -6.06 3.17
N MET A 122 -6.44 -6.50 2.07
CA MET A 122 -6.24 -5.66 0.89
C MET A 122 -7.51 -5.52 0.04
N VAL A 123 -8.31 -6.57 -0.12
CA VAL A 123 -9.46 -6.57 -1.03
C VAL A 123 -10.43 -5.40 -0.80
N PRO A 124 -10.89 -5.09 0.43
CA PRO A 124 -11.76 -3.94 0.64
C PRO A 124 -11.11 -2.61 0.27
N LEU A 125 -9.79 -2.47 0.48
CA LEU A 125 -9.04 -1.26 0.16
C LEU A 125 -8.82 -1.09 -1.35
N LEU A 126 -8.77 -2.19 -2.10
CA LEU A 126 -8.60 -2.18 -3.55
C LEU A 126 -9.83 -1.70 -4.30
N ILE A 127 -11.02 -1.98 -3.79
CA ILE A 127 -12.27 -1.58 -4.43
C ILE A 127 -12.79 -0.22 -3.95
N ALA A 128 -12.30 0.26 -2.81
CA ALA A 128 -12.69 1.54 -2.23
C ALA A 128 -12.17 2.73 -3.05
N PRO A 129 -12.80 3.91 -2.98
CA PRO A 129 -12.19 5.14 -3.47
C PRO A 129 -10.81 5.36 -2.86
N PRO A 130 -9.87 6.09 -3.55
CA PRO A 130 -8.59 6.45 -2.97
C PRO A 130 -8.75 7.12 -1.61
N MET A 131 -7.89 6.80 -0.64
CA MET A 131 -7.98 7.31 0.72
C MET A 131 -6.75 8.14 1.08
N TYR A 132 -6.92 9.06 2.02
CA TYR A 132 -5.86 9.86 2.65
C TYR A 132 -5.16 10.87 1.75
N SER A 133 -5.21 10.74 0.42
CA SER A 133 -4.58 11.63 -0.52
C SER A 133 -5.38 11.73 -1.82
N LYS A 134 -5.21 12.86 -2.52
CA LYS A 134 -5.68 13.08 -3.89
C LYS A 134 -4.55 13.03 -4.92
N ASP A 135 -3.38 12.50 -4.55
CA ASP A 135 -2.19 12.49 -5.41
C ASP A 135 -2.40 11.73 -6.71
N VAL A 136 -3.23 10.69 -6.70
CA VAL A 136 -3.58 9.94 -7.91
C VAL A 136 -4.13 10.87 -9.01
N TYR A 137 -4.89 11.91 -8.67
CA TYR A 137 -5.40 12.87 -9.67
C TYR A 137 -4.29 13.77 -10.22
N SER A 138 -3.28 14.09 -9.41
CA SER A 138 -2.07 14.76 -9.90
C SER A 138 -1.31 13.84 -10.86
N TYR A 139 -1.24 12.53 -10.60
CA TYR A 139 -0.65 11.56 -11.53
C TYR A 139 -1.38 11.57 -12.89
N LEU A 140 -2.71 11.57 -12.88
CA LEU A 140 -3.51 11.61 -14.11
C LEU A 140 -3.23 12.87 -14.91
N ALA A 141 -3.26 14.04 -14.25
CA ALA A 141 -3.01 15.34 -14.89
C ALA A 141 -1.59 15.43 -15.48
N GLN A 142 -0.58 15.06 -14.70
CA GLN A 142 0.83 15.09 -15.15
C GLN A 142 1.08 14.09 -16.30
N SER A 143 0.42 12.95 -16.27
CA SER A 143 0.48 11.94 -17.34
C SER A 143 -0.13 12.46 -18.65
N GLN A 144 -1.25 13.20 -18.57
CA GLN A 144 -1.89 13.81 -19.72
C GLN A 144 -1.04 14.95 -20.29
N ILE A 145 -0.40 15.78 -19.44
CA ILE A 145 0.56 16.79 -19.86
C ILE A 145 1.69 16.16 -20.69
N ALA A 146 2.29 15.07 -20.18
CA ALA A 146 3.33 14.33 -20.88
C ALA A 146 2.83 13.70 -22.19
N ARG A 147 1.58 13.23 -22.25
CA ARG A 147 0.94 12.71 -23.47
C ARG A 147 0.76 13.81 -24.51
N ASN A 148 0.40 15.01 -24.11
CA ASN A 148 0.23 16.16 -25.00
C ASN A 148 1.58 16.73 -25.52
N GLY A 149 2.71 16.12 -25.15
CA GLY A 149 4.05 16.55 -25.59
C GLY A 149 4.63 17.70 -24.79
N LEU A 150 3.95 18.15 -23.73
CA LEU A 150 4.45 19.17 -22.81
C LEU A 150 5.37 18.54 -21.77
N ASN A 151 6.28 19.33 -21.19
CA ASN A 151 7.17 18.89 -20.15
C ASN A 151 6.51 19.02 -18.75
N PRO A 152 6.09 17.89 -18.12
CA PRO A 152 5.42 17.93 -16.82
C PRO A 152 6.31 18.44 -15.69
N TYR A 153 7.64 18.49 -15.87
CA TYR A 153 8.57 19.08 -14.90
C TYR A 153 8.67 20.60 -14.96
N GLN A 154 8.06 21.21 -15.96
CA GLN A 154 8.04 22.68 -16.13
C GLN A 154 6.63 23.26 -16.03
N VAL A 155 5.63 22.45 -16.28
CA VAL A 155 4.23 22.91 -16.42
C VAL A 155 3.34 22.13 -15.47
N GLY A 156 2.57 22.85 -14.64
CA GLY A 156 1.56 22.26 -13.76
C GLY A 156 0.24 21.95 -14.51
N PRO A 157 -0.72 21.28 -13.83
CA PRO A 157 -2.01 20.91 -14.42
C PRO A 157 -2.81 22.07 -15.02
N ALA A 158 -2.93 23.19 -14.34
CA ALA A 158 -3.74 24.31 -14.82
C ALA A 158 -3.14 25.00 -16.06
N PRO A 159 -1.84 25.42 -16.08
CA PRO A 159 -1.25 25.99 -17.27
C PRO A 159 -1.08 24.97 -18.41
N GLY A 160 -0.95 23.66 -18.12
CA GLY A 160 -0.71 22.63 -19.13
C GLY A 160 -1.97 22.08 -19.79
N LEU A 161 -3.07 22.00 -19.06
CA LEU A 161 -4.33 21.40 -19.53
C LEU A 161 -5.51 22.38 -19.57
N GLY A 162 -5.42 23.48 -18.82
CA GLY A 162 -6.53 24.41 -18.61
C GLY A 162 -7.27 24.14 -17.27
N LEU A 163 -7.91 25.17 -16.74
CA LEU A 163 -8.61 25.12 -15.45
C LEU A 163 -9.85 24.19 -15.49
N ASP A 164 -10.52 24.12 -16.64
CA ASP A 164 -11.76 23.35 -16.81
C ASP A 164 -11.54 21.90 -17.24
N HIS A 165 -10.28 21.50 -17.43
CA HIS A 165 -9.97 20.13 -17.83
C HIS A 165 -10.34 19.14 -16.73
N VAL A 166 -10.92 17.98 -17.09
CA VAL A 166 -11.46 16.97 -16.16
C VAL A 166 -10.44 16.52 -15.10
N PHE A 167 -9.18 16.39 -15.49
CA PHE A 167 -8.12 16.03 -14.54
C PHE A 167 -7.75 17.21 -13.64
N THR A 168 -7.62 18.40 -14.19
CA THR A 168 -7.29 19.62 -13.41
C THR A 168 -8.34 19.90 -12.34
N LEU A 169 -9.62 19.72 -12.65
CA LEU A 169 -10.73 19.88 -11.68
C LEU A 169 -10.59 18.93 -10.49
N SER A 170 -10.07 17.72 -10.70
CA SER A 170 -9.89 16.71 -9.66
C SER A 170 -8.61 16.90 -8.83
N VAL A 171 -7.60 17.61 -9.35
CA VAL A 171 -6.37 17.95 -8.62
C VAL A 171 -6.70 18.98 -7.53
N PRO A 172 -6.16 18.82 -6.29
CA PRO A 172 -6.28 19.85 -5.25
C PRO A 172 -5.79 21.20 -5.73
N SER A 173 -6.50 22.28 -5.37
CA SER A 173 -6.17 23.65 -5.84
C SER A 173 -4.72 24.04 -5.58
N LEU A 174 -4.15 23.60 -4.45
CA LEU A 174 -2.75 23.84 -4.08
C LEU A 174 -1.74 23.30 -5.12
N TRP A 175 -2.09 22.21 -5.81
CA TRP A 175 -1.17 21.52 -6.73
C TRP A 175 -1.45 21.78 -8.21
N ARG A 176 -2.46 22.60 -8.54
CA ARG A 176 -2.83 22.86 -9.95
C ARG A 176 -1.78 23.63 -10.73
N GLU A 177 -1.00 24.46 -10.05
CA GLU A 177 0.10 25.23 -10.66
C GLU A 177 1.46 24.52 -10.54
N THR A 178 1.54 23.42 -9.78
CA THR A 178 2.81 22.78 -9.41
C THR A 178 3.23 21.74 -10.46
N PRO A 179 4.46 21.84 -11.01
CA PRO A 179 5.04 20.82 -11.87
C PRO A 179 5.20 19.46 -11.14
N ALA A 180 5.41 18.40 -11.93
CA ALA A 180 5.52 17.04 -11.41
C ALA A 180 6.76 16.83 -10.52
N PRO A 181 6.61 16.32 -9.29
CA PRO A 181 7.74 15.90 -8.45
C PRO A 181 8.13 14.43 -8.69
N TYR A 182 7.47 13.73 -9.60
CA TYR A 182 7.55 12.27 -9.76
C TYR A 182 8.70 11.85 -10.67
N GLY A 183 9.25 10.65 -10.43
CA GLY A 183 10.36 10.10 -11.24
C GLY A 183 9.96 9.85 -12.72
N PRO A 184 10.95 9.90 -13.64
CA PRO A 184 10.67 9.82 -15.08
C PRO A 184 10.02 8.49 -15.50
N LEU A 185 10.40 7.37 -14.91
CA LEU A 185 9.79 6.06 -15.19
C LEU A 185 8.29 6.07 -14.85
N PHE A 186 7.91 6.65 -13.72
CA PHE A 186 6.52 6.72 -13.32
C PHE A 186 5.69 7.59 -14.27
N LEU A 187 6.23 8.75 -14.69
CA LEU A 187 5.59 9.61 -15.68
C LEU A 187 5.49 8.94 -17.07
N TRP A 188 6.49 8.16 -17.45
CA TRP A 188 6.45 7.39 -18.70
C TRP A 188 5.35 6.32 -18.67
N ILE A 189 5.22 5.58 -17.58
CA ILE A 189 4.13 4.63 -17.35
C ILE A 189 2.78 5.37 -17.38
N GLY A 190 2.68 6.49 -16.68
CA GLY A 190 1.48 7.32 -16.64
C GLY A 190 1.06 7.84 -18.03
N ARG A 191 2.03 8.25 -18.86
CA ARG A 191 1.78 8.61 -20.28
C ARG A 191 1.14 7.47 -21.04
N GLY A 192 1.64 6.23 -20.86
CA GLY A 192 1.03 5.03 -21.44
C GLY A 192 -0.40 4.79 -20.94
N ILE A 193 -0.63 4.94 -19.64
CA ILE A 193 -1.99 4.84 -19.05
C ILE A 193 -2.91 5.88 -19.67
N SER A 194 -2.49 7.16 -19.74
CA SER A 194 -3.27 8.23 -20.36
C SER A 194 -3.59 7.95 -21.83
N ALA A 195 -2.66 7.33 -22.58
CA ALA A 195 -2.90 6.93 -23.95
C ALA A 195 -3.99 5.86 -24.07
N LEU A 196 -4.07 4.94 -23.10
CA LEU A 196 -5.06 3.86 -23.07
C LEU A 196 -6.44 4.31 -22.58
N THR A 197 -6.46 5.19 -21.57
CA THR A 197 -7.70 5.55 -20.86
C THR A 197 -8.34 6.86 -21.33
N GLY A 198 -7.59 7.65 -22.10
CA GLY A 198 -8.03 9.00 -22.49
C GLY A 198 -8.33 9.85 -21.24
N GLU A 199 -9.51 10.48 -21.24
CA GLU A 199 -9.98 11.32 -20.14
C GLU A 199 -10.86 10.57 -19.13
N ASN A 200 -10.93 9.25 -19.19
CA ASN A 200 -11.70 8.46 -18.23
C ASN A 200 -10.97 8.36 -16.91
N ILE A 201 -11.43 9.11 -15.90
CA ILE A 201 -10.81 9.18 -14.56
C ILE A 201 -10.82 7.81 -13.90
N VAL A 202 -11.93 7.09 -13.92
CA VAL A 202 -12.08 5.81 -13.22
C VAL A 202 -11.10 4.78 -13.79
N ALA A 203 -11.06 4.64 -15.11
CA ALA A 203 -10.14 3.73 -15.79
C ALA A 203 -8.67 4.09 -15.49
N ALA A 204 -8.32 5.38 -15.52
CA ALA A 204 -6.97 5.84 -15.22
C ALA A 204 -6.56 5.56 -13.77
N VAL A 205 -7.44 5.78 -12.80
CA VAL A 205 -7.22 5.43 -11.37
C VAL A 205 -7.02 3.93 -11.21
N LEU A 206 -7.84 3.09 -11.87
CA LEU A 206 -7.68 1.64 -11.81
C LEU A 206 -6.34 1.18 -12.41
N CYS A 207 -5.91 1.76 -13.53
CA CYS A 207 -4.59 1.45 -14.12
C CYS A 207 -3.44 1.84 -13.17
N HIS A 208 -3.49 3.02 -12.54
CA HIS A 208 -2.47 3.41 -11.55
C HIS A 208 -2.50 2.48 -10.32
N ARG A 209 -3.67 2.01 -9.92
CA ARG A 209 -3.79 1.01 -8.84
C ARG A 209 -3.10 -0.31 -9.21
N VAL A 210 -3.21 -0.77 -10.44
CA VAL A 210 -2.47 -1.95 -10.92
C VAL A 210 -0.96 -1.73 -10.83
N VAL A 211 -0.47 -0.55 -11.22
CA VAL A 211 0.97 -0.21 -11.10
C VAL A 211 1.44 -0.26 -9.64
N VAL A 212 0.66 0.29 -8.71
CA VAL A 212 0.94 0.21 -7.27
C VAL A 212 0.95 -1.24 -6.79
N LEU A 213 0.00 -2.06 -7.22
CA LEU A 213 -0.06 -3.48 -6.85
C LEU A 213 1.13 -4.28 -7.37
N ILE A 214 1.69 -3.94 -8.52
CA ILE A 214 2.95 -4.52 -9.00
C ILE A 214 4.08 -4.19 -8.02
N GLY A 215 4.19 -2.94 -7.57
CA GLY A 215 5.17 -2.52 -6.56
C GLY A 215 4.99 -3.26 -5.23
N VAL A 216 3.77 -3.37 -4.72
CA VAL A 216 3.46 -4.14 -3.51
C VAL A 216 3.79 -5.62 -3.69
N GLY A 217 3.49 -6.19 -4.84
CA GLY A 217 3.86 -7.56 -5.20
C GLY A 217 5.37 -7.80 -5.15
N LEU A 218 6.16 -6.86 -5.67
CA LEU A 218 7.62 -6.90 -5.59
C LEU A 218 8.11 -6.84 -4.14
N ILE A 219 7.51 -6.00 -3.29
CA ILE A 219 7.84 -5.94 -1.86
C ILE A 219 7.56 -7.30 -1.20
N ILE A 220 6.37 -7.88 -1.42
CA ILE A 220 5.98 -9.19 -0.85
C ILE A 220 6.91 -10.31 -1.34
N TRP A 221 7.38 -10.23 -2.58
CA TRP A 221 8.26 -11.22 -3.17
C TRP A 221 9.72 -11.08 -2.71
N ALA A 222 10.24 -9.84 -2.58
CA ALA A 222 11.63 -9.59 -2.22
C ALA A 222 11.89 -9.72 -0.70
N THR A 223 10.94 -9.30 0.14
CA THR A 223 11.10 -9.26 1.61
C THR A 223 11.53 -10.59 2.21
N PRO A 224 10.94 -11.76 1.88
CA PRO A 224 11.37 -13.05 2.44
C PRO A 224 12.81 -13.40 2.08
N ARG A 225 13.22 -13.09 0.87
CA ARG A 225 14.57 -13.37 0.38
C ARG A 225 15.64 -12.56 1.10
N LEU A 226 15.34 -11.28 1.36
CA LEU A 226 16.18 -10.41 2.17
C LEU A 226 16.23 -10.89 3.63
N ALA A 227 15.09 -11.24 4.20
CA ALA A 227 14.96 -11.75 5.55
C ALA A 227 15.81 -13.01 5.79
N GLN A 228 15.74 -13.98 4.87
CA GLN A 228 16.54 -15.22 4.95
C GLN A 228 18.05 -14.93 5.02
N ARG A 229 18.55 -13.91 4.32
CA ARG A 229 19.96 -13.52 4.36
C ARG A 229 20.36 -12.86 5.67
N CYS A 230 19.42 -12.14 6.29
CA CYS A 230 19.61 -11.52 7.59
C CYS A 230 19.37 -12.51 8.76
N GLY A 231 19.03 -13.77 8.49
CA GLY A 231 18.69 -14.75 9.52
C GLY A 231 17.34 -14.50 10.19
N VAL A 232 16.47 -13.69 9.58
CA VAL A 232 15.13 -13.35 10.08
C VAL A 232 14.10 -14.28 9.46
N ALA A 233 13.10 -14.70 10.25
CA ALA A 233 12.02 -15.53 9.77
C ALA A 233 11.17 -14.79 8.73
N GLU A 234 10.87 -15.46 7.62
CA GLU A 234 10.11 -14.93 6.49
C GLU A 234 8.80 -14.27 6.91
N VAL A 235 8.04 -14.96 7.77
CA VAL A 235 6.72 -14.51 8.23
C VAL A 235 6.83 -13.25 9.10
N SER A 236 7.89 -13.17 9.92
CA SER A 236 8.16 -11.99 10.77
C SER A 236 8.49 -10.75 9.92
N ALA A 237 9.33 -10.93 8.90
CA ALA A 237 9.70 -9.85 8.00
C ALA A 237 8.50 -9.36 7.17
N LEU A 238 7.68 -10.28 6.65
CA LEU A 238 6.47 -9.93 5.91
C LEU A 238 5.40 -9.27 6.79
N TRP A 239 5.26 -9.72 8.04
CA TRP A 239 4.37 -9.07 8.99
C TRP A 239 4.79 -7.62 9.23
N LEU A 240 6.08 -7.37 9.46
CA LEU A 240 6.61 -6.03 9.71
C LEU A 240 6.54 -5.14 8.47
N GLY A 241 6.89 -5.67 7.29
CA GLY A 241 6.93 -4.93 6.03
C GLY A 241 5.57 -4.91 5.32
N ALA A 242 5.19 -6.02 4.69
CA ALA A 242 4.03 -6.08 3.79
C ALA A 242 2.67 -5.98 4.49
N ALA A 243 2.53 -6.57 5.70
CA ALA A 243 1.29 -6.50 6.47
C ALA A 243 1.18 -5.22 7.33
N ASN A 244 2.17 -4.34 7.28
CA ASN A 244 2.18 -3.09 8.03
C ASN A 244 0.98 -2.21 7.63
N PRO A 245 0.20 -1.68 8.59
CA PRO A 245 -0.91 -0.79 8.31
C PRO A 245 -0.53 0.42 7.46
N LEU A 246 0.65 1.01 7.67
CA LEU A 246 1.13 2.13 6.86
C LEU A 246 1.28 1.75 5.38
N LEU A 247 1.82 0.56 5.08
CA LEU A 247 1.91 0.09 3.71
C LEU A 247 0.53 -0.09 3.10
N LEU A 248 -0.39 -0.75 3.81
CA LEU A 248 -1.74 -1.00 3.31
C LEU A 248 -2.54 0.30 3.13
N MET A 249 -2.43 1.22 4.08
CA MET A 249 -3.15 2.50 4.03
C MET A 249 -2.54 3.45 3.01
N HIS A 250 -1.23 3.60 3.01
CA HIS A 250 -0.55 4.57 2.17
C HIS A 250 -0.42 4.07 0.73
N LEU A 251 0.19 2.89 0.52
CA LEU A 251 0.44 2.41 -0.83
C LEU A 251 -0.83 1.85 -1.46
N VAL A 252 -1.57 0.95 -0.80
CA VAL A 252 -2.71 0.28 -1.42
C VAL A 252 -3.94 1.18 -1.46
N ALA A 253 -4.38 1.70 -0.30
CA ALA A 253 -5.58 2.53 -0.23
C ALA A 253 -5.37 3.93 -0.82
N GLY A 254 -4.19 4.53 -0.62
CA GLY A 254 -3.82 5.87 -1.14
C GLY A 254 -3.37 5.89 -2.59
N ILE A 255 -3.02 4.74 -3.17
CA ILE A 255 -2.50 4.60 -4.55
C ILE A 255 -1.21 5.43 -4.73
N HIS A 256 -0.25 5.27 -3.80
CA HIS A 256 0.99 6.05 -3.87
C HIS A 256 2.07 5.38 -4.70
N ASN A 257 2.76 6.18 -5.52
CA ASN A 257 3.77 5.74 -6.49
C ASN A 257 5.03 5.17 -5.83
N GLU A 258 5.29 5.46 -4.57
CA GLU A 258 6.40 4.93 -3.75
C GLU A 258 6.38 3.40 -3.69
N ALA A 259 5.23 2.76 -3.89
CA ALA A 259 5.14 1.30 -3.97
C ALA A 259 6.07 0.73 -5.06
N LEU A 260 6.10 1.35 -6.23
CA LEU A 260 6.96 0.93 -7.34
C LEU A 260 8.44 1.15 -7.03
N MET A 261 8.78 2.29 -6.42
CA MET A 261 10.13 2.62 -6.00
C MET A 261 10.64 1.64 -4.95
N LEU A 262 9.89 1.44 -3.87
CA LEU A 262 10.25 0.51 -2.79
C LEU A 262 10.36 -0.93 -3.28
N GLY A 263 9.44 -1.36 -4.15
CA GLY A 263 9.48 -2.69 -4.74
C GLY A 263 10.71 -2.92 -5.61
N ALA A 264 11.08 -1.96 -6.44
CA ALA A 264 12.27 -2.04 -7.29
C ALA A 264 13.57 -1.99 -6.48
N ASP A 265 13.64 -1.20 -5.41
CA ASP A 265 14.80 -1.15 -4.52
C ASP A 265 14.97 -2.45 -3.74
N ALA A 266 13.90 -3.02 -3.22
CA ALA A 266 13.94 -4.32 -2.55
C ALA A 266 14.50 -5.43 -3.47
N ASP A 267 14.16 -5.40 -4.76
CA ASP A 267 14.69 -6.32 -5.77
C ASP A 267 16.19 -6.08 -6.05
N ARG A 268 16.63 -4.83 -6.19
CA ARG A 268 18.04 -4.47 -6.40
C ARG A 268 18.92 -4.93 -5.24
N TYR A 269 18.49 -4.77 -3.98
CA TYR A 269 19.22 -5.25 -2.83
C TYR A 269 19.35 -6.77 -2.83
N ARG A 270 18.36 -7.48 -3.30
CA ARG A 270 18.42 -8.92 -3.51
C ARG A 270 19.54 -9.30 -4.47
N ASP A 271 19.61 -8.66 -5.64
CA ASP A 271 20.57 -9.02 -6.70
C ASP A 271 22.02 -8.66 -6.34
N ARG A 272 22.24 -7.52 -5.65
CA ARG A 272 23.59 -7.16 -5.15
C ARG A 272 24.11 -8.20 -4.16
N ALA A 273 23.28 -8.67 -3.28
CA ALA A 273 23.66 -9.65 -2.28
C ALA A 273 23.79 -11.10 -2.86
N GLN A 274 23.51 -11.34 -4.16
CA GLN A 274 23.84 -12.60 -4.85
C GLN A 274 25.27 -12.60 -5.42
N ARG A 275 25.90 -11.44 -5.53
CA ARG A 275 27.21 -11.27 -6.17
C ARG A 275 28.38 -11.28 -5.18
N HIS A 276 28.10 -11.40 -3.90
CA HIS A 276 29.06 -11.52 -2.79
C HIS A 276 28.80 -12.79 -1.98
#